data_a9209a9012dbbf5abea19e5e37991470
#
_entry.id   a9209a9012dbbf5abea19e5e37991470
#
_cell.length_a   1.000
_cell.length_b   1.000
_cell.length_c   1.000
_cell.angle_alpha   90.00
_cell.angle_beta   90.00
_cell.angle_gamma   90.00
#
_symmetry.space_group_name_H-M   'P 1'
#
loop_
_entity.id
_entity.type
_entity.pdbx_description
1 polymer ?
#
loop_
_entity_poly.entity_id
_entity_poly.type
_entity_poly.pdbx_seq_one_letter_code
_entity_poly.pdbx_strand_id
1 'polypeptide(L)'
;MVFIDTARIYIKAGDGGNGFISFRREKYVPYGGPDGGDGGKGGDVIFIADPNLSTLLDFKYKRKYIAENGENGKSKNQYGKDGEDLYIKVPVGTTIINDETGEVIADLIKPYQKAIVLKGGKGGRGNAKFATPTLKTPRFAESGEKGREMWVRLELKLLADVGLVGFPNAGKSTLLASCSRARPKIANYPFTTLTPNLGVVEHKGKSFVMADIPGLIEGAHRGEGLGHDFLRHIERTKMLIHVVDVSGSEGRDPVEDFEKINEELRLYDERLVTLPQIVAANKMDLPEGKEKYPRFEEEIKKRGYEVYPISALTKEGLDALLDKTIEILSSIPAEKIEEVPEVIVYNPPEEEETLEVEVKGNTYYLKGSKIDKLLKRINLQDEHSLRYFEILLRKSGVIDALKEKGFKSGDVINVRDFEFEYYE
;
A
#
# COMPACT_ATOMS: atom_id res chain seq x y z
N MET A 1 -16.94 -11.76 12.99
CA MET A 1 -15.60 -11.49 12.42
C MET A 1 -15.11 -10.16 12.99
N VAL A 2 -13.89 -10.07 13.52
CA VAL A 2 -13.37 -8.79 14.01
C VAL A 2 -12.88 -8.02 12.79
N PHE A 3 -13.43 -6.86 12.54
CA PHE A 3 -12.96 -5.98 11.47
C PHE A 3 -11.63 -5.34 11.90
N ILE A 4 -10.61 -5.45 11.07
CA ILE A 4 -9.28 -4.87 11.30
C ILE A 4 -8.99 -3.92 10.14
N ASP A 5 -8.85 -2.65 10.49
CA ASP A 5 -8.57 -1.51 9.61
C ASP A 5 -7.09 -1.13 9.60
N THR A 6 -6.33 -1.62 10.58
CA THR A 6 -4.90 -1.37 10.67
C THR A 6 -4.14 -2.65 10.96
N ALA A 7 -3.01 -2.83 10.30
CA ALA A 7 -2.13 -3.97 10.55
C ALA A 7 -0.66 -3.54 10.42
N ARG A 8 0.19 -4.09 11.28
CA ARG A 8 1.64 -3.90 11.23
C ARG A 8 2.31 -5.18 10.78
N ILE A 9 3.08 -5.11 9.69
CA ILE A 9 3.78 -6.26 9.12
C ILE A 9 5.24 -5.93 8.83
N TYR A 10 6.08 -6.96 8.93
CA TYR A 10 7.46 -6.93 8.51
C TYR A 10 7.59 -7.45 7.08
N ILE A 11 8.26 -6.69 6.24
CA ILE A 11 8.54 -7.06 4.85
C ILE A 11 10.04 -7.06 4.60
N LYS A 12 10.51 -8.05 3.84
CA LYS A 12 11.89 -8.14 3.41
C LYS A 12 11.95 -8.56 1.94
N ALA A 13 12.71 -7.82 1.13
CA ALA A 13 13.03 -8.22 -0.24
C ALA A 13 14.08 -9.34 -0.24
N GLY A 14 14.14 -10.11 -1.32
CA GLY A 14 15.13 -11.16 -1.47
C GLY A 14 16.55 -10.62 -1.54
N ASP A 15 17.48 -11.33 -0.93
CA ASP A 15 18.90 -11.04 -1.07
C ASP A 15 19.36 -11.47 -2.48
N GLY A 16 20.27 -10.74 -3.11
CA GLY A 16 20.93 -11.18 -4.35
C GLY A 16 21.86 -12.36 -4.09
N GLY A 17 21.93 -13.27 -5.04
CA GLY A 17 22.89 -14.38 -5.01
C GLY A 17 24.31 -13.91 -5.19
N ASN A 18 25.28 -14.60 -4.63
CA ASN A 18 26.69 -14.28 -4.80
C ASN A 18 27.22 -14.71 -6.18
N GLY A 19 28.13 -13.94 -6.75
CA GLY A 19 28.93 -14.36 -7.88
C GLY A 19 29.85 -15.53 -7.52
N PHE A 20 30.16 -16.36 -8.49
CA PHE A 20 30.94 -17.55 -8.29
C PHE A 20 32.38 -17.38 -8.79
N ILE A 21 33.34 -18.03 -8.09
CA ILE A 21 34.75 -18.09 -8.50
C ILE A 21 35.02 -19.48 -9.05
N SER A 22 35.29 -19.58 -10.34
CA SER A 22 35.61 -20.83 -11.00
C SER A 22 36.55 -20.62 -12.17
N PHE A 23 37.29 -21.67 -12.49
CA PHE A 23 38.23 -21.69 -13.61
C PHE A 23 37.98 -22.94 -14.44
N ARG A 24 37.90 -22.77 -15.75
CA ARG A 24 37.74 -23.86 -16.71
C ARG A 24 38.87 -24.88 -16.59
N ARG A 25 38.54 -26.14 -16.40
CA ARG A 25 39.47 -27.26 -16.36
C ARG A 25 38.99 -28.34 -17.31
N GLU A 26 39.77 -28.58 -18.35
CA GLU A 26 39.47 -29.65 -19.31
C GLU A 26 40.71 -30.50 -19.54
N LYS A 27 40.51 -31.71 -20.09
CA LYS A 27 41.57 -32.74 -20.25
C LYS A 27 42.84 -32.21 -20.95
N TYR A 28 42.70 -31.24 -21.84
CA TYR A 28 43.80 -30.64 -22.61
C TYR A 28 44.00 -29.14 -22.36
N VAL A 29 43.27 -28.57 -21.37
CA VAL A 29 43.37 -27.15 -21.00
C VAL A 29 43.52 -27.03 -19.49
N PRO A 30 44.72 -27.32 -18.95
CA PRO A 30 44.97 -27.34 -17.50
C PRO A 30 44.88 -25.93 -16.86
N TYR A 31 45.07 -24.86 -17.62
CA TYR A 31 45.03 -23.46 -17.21
C TYR A 31 43.96 -22.69 -18.00
N GLY A 32 42.70 -23.11 -17.87
CA GLY A 32 41.58 -22.39 -18.48
C GLY A 32 41.30 -21.06 -17.80
N GLY A 33 40.65 -20.15 -18.54
CA GLY A 33 40.27 -18.85 -18.02
C GLY A 33 39.19 -18.93 -16.92
N PRO A 34 38.85 -17.80 -16.28
CA PRO A 34 37.76 -17.72 -15.31
C PRO A 34 36.42 -18.02 -15.99
N ASP A 35 35.60 -18.83 -15.34
CA ASP A 35 34.30 -19.28 -15.84
C ASP A 35 33.19 -19.26 -14.77
N GLY A 36 33.37 -18.48 -13.69
CA GLY A 36 32.36 -18.29 -12.67
C GLY A 36 31.22 -17.37 -13.15
N GLY A 37 29.97 -17.82 -12.99
CA GLY A 37 28.78 -17.09 -13.37
C GLY A 37 28.33 -16.09 -12.30
N ASP A 38 27.43 -15.18 -12.67
CA ASP A 38 26.87 -14.18 -11.78
C ASP A 38 25.77 -14.82 -10.90
N GLY A 39 25.53 -14.25 -9.72
CA GLY A 39 24.36 -14.57 -8.90
C GLY A 39 23.07 -13.99 -9.47
N GLY A 40 21.93 -14.60 -9.14
CA GLY A 40 20.60 -14.11 -9.51
C GLY A 40 20.17 -12.90 -8.65
N LYS A 41 19.27 -12.09 -9.16
CA LYS A 41 18.60 -11.01 -8.40
C LYS A 41 17.69 -11.61 -7.33
N GLY A 42 17.55 -10.97 -6.16
CA GLY A 42 16.50 -11.30 -5.19
C GLY A 42 15.11 -10.84 -5.66
N GLY A 43 14.04 -11.50 -5.17
CA GLY A 43 12.66 -11.14 -5.48
C GLY A 43 12.25 -9.79 -4.88
N ASP A 44 11.40 -9.06 -5.59
CA ASP A 44 10.83 -7.79 -5.14
C ASP A 44 9.65 -8.06 -4.18
N VAL A 45 9.27 -7.08 -3.35
CA VAL A 45 8.03 -7.10 -2.56
C VAL A 45 7.03 -6.15 -3.19
N ILE A 46 5.91 -6.70 -3.67
CA ILE A 46 4.90 -6.01 -4.45
C ILE A 46 3.55 -6.14 -3.75
N PHE A 47 2.90 -5.02 -3.46
CA PHE A 47 1.52 -5.00 -3.00
C PHE A 47 0.55 -4.89 -4.17
N ILE A 48 -0.58 -5.58 -4.06
CA ILE A 48 -1.65 -5.56 -5.08
C ILE A 48 -2.98 -5.31 -4.38
N ALA A 49 -3.75 -4.33 -4.87
CA ALA A 49 -5.13 -4.11 -4.45
C ALA A 49 -6.05 -5.19 -5.02
N ASP A 50 -6.58 -6.06 -4.16
CA ASP A 50 -7.51 -7.12 -4.55
C ASP A 50 -8.95 -6.69 -4.19
N PRO A 51 -9.86 -6.48 -5.17
CA PRO A 51 -11.22 -6.04 -4.91
C PRO A 51 -12.08 -7.08 -4.18
N ASN A 52 -11.63 -8.33 -4.08
CA ASN A 52 -12.33 -9.39 -3.34
C ASN A 52 -12.00 -9.38 -1.84
N LEU A 53 -11.03 -8.59 -1.42
CA LEU A 53 -10.66 -8.43 -0.01
C LEU A 53 -11.36 -7.20 0.57
N SER A 54 -11.92 -7.33 1.78
CA SER A 54 -12.63 -6.25 2.49
C SER A 54 -12.03 -5.92 3.86
N THR A 55 -10.98 -6.61 4.30
CA THR A 55 -10.40 -6.46 5.64
C THR A 55 -8.91 -6.83 5.66
N LEU A 56 -8.17 -6.27 6.61
CA LEU A 56 -6.76 -6.60 6.87
C LEU A 56 -6.60 -7.75 7.89
N LEU A 57 -7.65 -8.56 8.11
CA LEU A 57 -7.64 -9.60 9.16
C LEU A 57 -6.50 -10.60 9.03
N ASP A 58 -6.14 -11.01 7.80
CA ASP A 58 -5.10 -12.00 7.54
C ASP A 58 -3.73 -11.54 8.04
N PHE A 59 -3.47 -10.24 8.01
CA PHE A 59 -2.22 -9.63 8.46
C PHE A 59 -2.06 -9.64 9.99
N LYS A 60 -3.13 -9.89 10.74
CA LYS A 60 -3.05 -10.12 12.20
C LYS A 60 -2.37 -11.45 12.51
N TYR A 61 -2.60 -12.46 11.68
CA TYR A 61 -2.08 -13.82 11.89
C TYR A 61 -0.70 -14.00 11.25
N LYS A 62 -0.53 -13.56 10.01
CA LYS A 62 0.76 -13.59 9.31
C LYS A 62 1.37 -12.20 9.30
N ARG A 63 2.45 -11.99 10.05
CA ARG A 63 3.11 -10.69 10.19
C ARG A 63 4.46 -10.57 9.49
N LYS A 64 4.99 -11.65 8.93
CA LYS A 64 6.28 -11.65 8.23
C LYS A 64 6.10 -12.08 6.79
N TYR A 65 6.64 -11.28 5.89
CA TYR A 65 6.59 -11.48 4.45
C TYR A 65 7.99 -11.29 3.90
N ILE A 66 8.59 -12.37 3.38
CA ILE A 66 9.97 -12.40 2.90
C ILE A 66 9.93 -12.92 1.47
N ALA A 67 10.48 -12.15 0.52
CA ALA A 67 10.64 -12.58 -0.86
C ALA A 67 11.80 -13.56 -1.00
N GLU A 68 11.83 -14.30 -2.09
CA GLU A 68 12.84 -15.31 -2.35
C GLU A 68 14.19 -14.68 -2.68
N ASN A 69 15.28 -15.29 -2.18
CA ASN A 69 16.63 -14.86 -2.50
C ASN A 69 17.04 -15.35 -3.89
N GLY A 70 17.89 -14.60 -4.58
CA GLY A 70 18.55 -15.07 -5.79
C GLY A 70 19.53 -16.22 -5.48
N GLU A 71 19.63 -17.16 -6.40
CA GLU A 71 20.62 -18.24 -6.30
C GLU A 71 22.03 -17.72 -6.56
N ASN A 72 23.02 -18.35 -5.96
CA ASN A 72 24.43 -18.07 -6.27
C ASN A 72 24.77 -18.52 -7.69
N GLY A 73 25.70 -17.82 -8.32
CA GLY A 73 26.31 -18.25 -9.58
C GLY A 73 26.97 -19.62 -9.46
N LYS A 74 27.22 -20.26 -10.60
CA LYS A 74 27.81 -21.62 -10.68
C LYS A 74 28.98 -21.59 -11.66
N SER A 75 29.74 -22.67 -11.76
CA SER A 75 30.80 -22.87 -12.73
C SER A 75 30.25 -22.90 -14.17
N LYS A 76 31.13 -22.82 -15.16
CA LYS A 76 30.84 -22.83 -16.60
C LYS A 76 29.93 -21.67 -17.04
N ASN A 77 30.12 -20.49 -16.47
CA ASN A 77 29.33 -19.27 -16.72
C ASN A 77 27.83 -19.42 -16.48
N GLN A 78 27.44 -20.36 -15.61
CA GLN A 78 26.02 -20.52 -15.27
C GLN A 78 25.59 -19.47 -14.25
N TYR A 79 24.58 -18.66 -14.65
CA TYR A 79 23.97 -17.67 -13.76
C TYR A 79 23.09 -18.34 -12.70
N GLY A 80 23.03 -17.77 -11.51
CA GLY A 80 22.04 -18.12 -10.50
C GLY A 80 20.63 -17.73 -10.98
N LYS A 81 19.60 -18.51 -10.60
CA LYS A 81 18.20 -18.16 -10.87
C LYS A 81 17.83 -16.92 -10.04
N ASP A 82 17.05 -16.01 -10.62
CA ASP A 82 16.46 -14.89 -9.89
C ASP A 82 15.41 -15.41 -8.90
N GLY A 83 15.32 -14.80 -7.73
CA GLY A 83 14.30 -15.08 -6.73
C GLY A 83 12.92 -14.63 -7.21
N GLU A 84 11.89 -15.35 -6.84
CA GLU A 84 10.52 -15.02 -7.20
C GLU A 84 10.02 -13.78 -6.42
N ASP A 85 9.29 -12.90 -7.12
CA ASP A 85 8.67 -11.73 -6.50
C ASP A 85 7.57 -12.15 -5.54
N LEU A 86 7.50 -11.47 -4.40
CA LEU A 86 6.46 -11.68 -3.41
C LEU A 86 5.30 -10.71 -3.62
N TYR A 87 4.14 -11.25 -3.96
CA TYR A 87 2.91 -10.50 -4.11
C TYR A 87 2.07 -10.55 -2.84
N ILE A 88 1.83 -9.38 -2.23
CA ILE A 88 1.01 -9.22 -1.03
C ILE A 88 -0.31 -8.58 -1.45
N LYS A 89 -1.41 -9.34 -1.32
CA LYS A 89 -2.75 -8.86 -1.66
C LYS A 89 -3.35 -8.09 -0.49
N VAL A 90 -3.82 -6.88 -0.75
CA VAL A 90 -4.48 -6.01 0.23
C VAL A 90 -5.82 -5.52 -0.33
N PRO A 91 -6.79 -5.15 0.51
CA PRO A 91 -8.03 -4.53 0.05
C PRO A 91 -7.77 -3.24 -0.74
N VAL A 92 -8.69 -2.92 -1.66
CA VAL A 92 -8.70 -1.60 -2.32
C VAL A 92 -8.90 -0.50 -1.28
N GLY A 93 -8.16 0.60 -1.38
CA GLY A 93 -8.15 1.68 -0.40
C GLY A 93 -7.16 1.49 0.75
N THR A 94 -6.21 0.53 0.61
CA THR A 94 -5.15 0.36 1.58
C THR A 94 -4.01 1.34 1.35
N THR A 95 -3.69 2.12 2.37
CA THR A 95 -2.49 2.97 2.44
C THR A 95 -1.37 2.20 3.12
N ILE A 96 -0.19 2.21 2.51
CA ILE A 96 1.02 1.59 3.03
C ILE A 96 1.92 2.69 3.57
N ILE A 97 2.28 2.59 4.84
CA ILE A 97 3.04 3.61 5.57
C ILE A 97 4.30 2.96 6.14
N ASN A 98 5.44 3.64 6.02
CA ASN A 98 6.65 3.24 6.74
C ASN A 98 6.42 3.45 8.25
N ASP A 99 6.50 2.39 9.04
CA ASP A 99 6.17 2.45 10.45
C ASP A 99 7.20 3.21 11.30
N GLU A 100 8.44 3.36 10.81
CA GLU A 100 9.52 4.07 11.50
C GLU A 100 9.51 5.57 11.20
N THR A 101 9.31 5.94 9.92
CA THR A 101 9.36 7.35 9.49
C THR A 101 7.99 8.01 9.46
N GLY A 102 6.89 7.24 9.41
CA GLY A 102 5.54 7.74 9.20
C GLY A 102 5.25 8.18 7.75
N GLU A 103 6.19 7.97 6.83
CA GLU A 103 6.05 8.34 5.43
C GLU A 103 5.05 7.43 4.72
N VAL A 104 4.17 8.01 3.90
CA VAL A 104 3.26 7.26 3.02
C VAL A 104 4.05 6.74 1.82
N ILE A 105 4.17 5.41 1.74
CA ILE A 105 4.87 4.71 0.65
C ILE A 105 3.99 4.62 -0.59
N ALA A 106 2.75 4.21 -0.42
CA ALA A 106 1.78 4.06 -1.50
C ALA A 106 0.34 4.10 -0.99
N ASP A 107 -0.57 4.56 -1.84
CA ASP A 107 -2.02 4.51 -1.61
C ASP A 107 -2.67 3.72 -2.75
N LEU A 108 -3.20 2.54 -2.44
CA LEU A 108 -3.74 1.59 -3.41
C LEU A 108 -5.26 1.77 -3.53
N ILE A 109 -5.66 2.76 -4.32
CA ILE A 109 -7.05 3.20 -4.45
C ILE A 109 -7.82 2.56 -5.61
N LYS A 110 -7.11 2.04 -6.63
CA LYS A 110 -7.72 1.40 -7.79
C LYS A 110 -7.62 -0.12 -7.70
N PRO A 111 -8.65 -0.89 -8.14
CA PRO A 111 -8.55 -2.34 -8.22
C PRO A 111 -7.33 -2.78 -9.04
N TYR A 112 -6.67 -3.84 -8.60
CA TYR A 112 -5.45 -4.42 -9.22
C TYR A 112 -4.25 -3.48 -9.34
N GLN A 113 -4.31 -2.30 -8.73
CA GLN A 113 -3.17 -1.38 -8.64
C GLN A 113 -2.02 -2.05 -7.90
N LYS A 114 -0.80 -1.85 -8.40
CA LYS A 114 0.41 -2.46 -7.85
C LYS A 114 1.35 -1.39 -7.29
N ALA A 115 2.00 -1.73 -6.17
CA ALA A 115 3.09 -0.92 -5.61
C ALA A 115 4.30 -1.80 -5.35
N ILE A 116 5.44 -1.49 -5.96
CA ILE A 116 6.73 -2.11 -5.64
C ILE A 116 7.30 -1.34 -4.45
N VAL A 117 7.20 -1.94 -3.27
CA VAL A 117 7.61 -1.29 -2.01
C VAL A 117 9.08 -1.54 -1.71
N LEU A 118 9.57 -2.76 -1.95
CA LEU A 118 10.98 -3.10 -1.80
C LEU A 118 11.49 -3.79 -3.05
N LYS A 119 12.64 -3.34 -3.54
CA LYS A 119 13.37 -4.00 -4.64
C LYS A 119 14.34 -5.03 -4.07
N GLY A 120 14.40 -6.19 -4.71
CA GLY A 120 15.36 -7.25 -4.40
C GLY A 120 16.81 -6.80 -4.61
N GLY A 121 17.71 -7.40 -3.85
CA GLY A 121 19.14 -7.17 -3.96
C GLY A 121 19.67 -7.61 -5.33
N LYS A 122 20.62 -6.87 -5.89
CA LYS A 122 21.26 -7.26 -7.14
C LYS A 122 22.17 -8.46 -6.91
N GLY A 123 22.21 -9.38 -7.87
CA GLY A 123 23.17 -10.48 -7.89
C GLY A 123 24.60 -9.97 -8.04
N GLY A 124 25.53 -10.63 -7.34
CA GLY A 124 26.96 -10.37 -7.44
C GLY A 124 27.55 -10.90 -8.76
N ARG A 125 28.54 -10.21 -9.32
CA ARG A 125 29.20 -10.64 -10.55
C ARG A 125 30.20 -11.74 -10.27
N GLY A 126 30.22 -12.76 -11.12
CA GLY A 126 31.17 -13.85 -11.09
C GLY A 126 32.59 -13.41 -11.60
N ASN A 127 33.62 -14.22 -11.30
CA ASN A 127 34.97 -13.87 -11.65
C ASN A 127 35.20 -13.73 -13.16
N ALA A 128 34.41 -14.39 -14.01
CA ALA A 128 34.52 -14.26 -15.47
C ALA A 128 34.32 -12.82 -15.95
N LYS A 129 33.49 -12.02 -15.27
CA LYS A 129 33.21 -10.61 -15.61
C LYS A 129 34.37 -9.64 -15.28
N PHE A 130 35.35 -10.07 -14.51
CA PHE A 130 36.49 -9.26 -14.10
C PHE A 130 37.75 -9.58 -14.88
N ALA A 131 37.69 -10.52 -15.82
CA ALA A 131 38.80 -10.83 -16.70
C ALA A 131 39.13 -9.65 -17.63
N THR A 132 40.36 -9.19 -17.60
CA THR A 132 40.88 -8.13 -18.47
C THR A 132 42.21 -8.59 -19.10
N PRO A 133 42.73 -7.92 -20.13
CA PRO A 133 44.04 -8.24 -20.71
C PRO A 133 45.16 -8.23 -19.66
N THR A 134 45.07 -7.36 -18.65
CA THR A 134 46.05 -7.24 -17.56
C THR A 134 45.74 -8.19 -16.39
N LEU A 135 44.49 -8.51 -16.11
CA LEU A 135 44.06 -9.45 -15.06
C LEU A 135 43.36 -10.64 -15.70
N LYS A 136 44.13 -11.61 -16.19
CA LYS A 136 43.60 -12.78 -16.92
C LYS A 136 42.93 -13.82 -16.02
N THR A 137 43.29 -13.89 -14.74
CA THR A 137 42.79 -14.91 -13.80
C THR A 137 42.31 -14.29 -12.48
N PRO A 138 41.22 -13.48 -12.50
CA PRO A 138 40.68 -12.90 -11.28
C PRO A 138 40.17 -14.01 -10.33
N ARG A 139 40.65 -13.96 -9.07
CA ARG A 139 40.31 -14.93 -8.02
C ARG A 139 39.24 -14.39 -7.03
N PHE A 140 38.53 -13.38 -7.42
CA PHE A 140 37.46 -12.78 -6.63
C PHE A 140 36.14 -12.72 -7.42
N ALA A 141 35.04 -12.62 -6.71
CA ALA A 141 33.72 -12.35 -7.25
C ALA A 141 33.00 -11.39 -6.30
N GLU A 142 31.98 -10.73 -6.79
CA GLU A 142 31.14 -9.87 -5.94
C GLU A 142 30.14 -10.68 -5.14
N SER A 143 29.91 -10.25 -3.90
CA SER A 143 28.75 -10.71 -3.12
C SER A 143 27.47 -10.07 -3.65
N GLY A 144 26.35 -10.78 -3.56
CA GLY A 144 25.04 -10.22 -3.83
C GLY A 144 24.67 -9.11 -2.84
N GLU A 145 23.92 -8.15 -3.32
CA GLU A 145 23.40 -7.07 -2.46
C GLU A 145 22.32 -7.65 -1.54
N LYS A 146 22.31 -7.25 -0.27
CA LYS A 146 21.25 -7.64 0.64
C LYS A 146 19.95 -6.93 0.26
N GLY A 147 18.85 -7.68 0.27
CA GLY A 147 17.50 -7.12 0.14
C GLY A 147 17.20 -6.18 1.30
N ARG A 148 16.52 -5.07 1.01
CA ARG A 148 16.06 -4.14 2.04
C ARG A 148 14.93 -4.77 2.84
N GLU A 149 14.82 -4.34 4.09
CA GLU A 149 13.77 -4.79 5.01
C GLU A 149 13.21 -3.60 5.79
N MET A 150 11.93 -3.64 6.13
CA MET A 150 11.29 -2.62 6.95
C MET A 150 10.00 -3.12 7.60
N TRP A 151 9.58 -2.40 8.62
CA TRP A 151 8.22 -2.50 9.13
C TRP A 151 7.32 -1.53 8.41
N VAL A 152 6.16 -2.02 7.96
CA VAL A 152 5.13 -1.18 7.36
C VAL A 152 3.83 -1.32 8.14
N ARG A 153 3.13 -0.20 8.24
CA ARG A 153 1.78 -0.13 8.76
C ARG A 153 0.82 -0.02 7.58
N LEU A 154 -0.12 -0.93 7.53
CA LEU A 154 -1.21 -0.92 6.57
C LEU A 154 -2.40 -0.24 7.23
N GLU A 155 -2.97 0.75 6.58
CA GLU A 155 -4.20 1.43 7.00
C GLU A 155 -5.23 1.29 5.89
N LEU A 156 -6.34 0.63 6.20
CA LEU A 156 -7.45 0.50 5.26
C LEU A 156 -8.36 1.70 5.43
N LYS A 157 -8.33 2.60 4.44
CA LYS A 157 -9.31 3.67 4.34
C LYS A 157 -10.60 3.06 3.84
N LEU A 158 -11.55 2.85 4.76
CA LEU A 158 -12.84 2.28 4.45
C LEU A 158 -13.58 3.19 3.49
N LEU A 159 -13.73 2.71 2.27
CA LEU A 159 -14.63 3.29 1.30
C LEU A 159 -16.01 2.67 1.55
N ALA A 160 -17.01 3.49 1.83
CA ALA A 160 -18.37 2.99 1.95
C ALA A 160 -18.90 2.56 0.58
N ASP A 161 -19.44 1.36 0.48
CA ASP A 161 -20.16 0.93 -0.72
C ASP A 161 -21.54 1.61 -0.77
N VAL A 162 -22.14 1.85 0.41
CA VAL A 162 -23.47 2.41 0.58
C VAL A 162 -23.43 3.62 1.51
N GLY A 163 -23.88 4.77 1.04
CA GLY A 163 -24.07 5.97 1.85
C GLY A 163 -25.49 6.08 2.41
N LEU A 164 -25.64 6.34 3.73
CA LEU A 164 -26.92 6.70 4.34
C LEU A 164 -27.08 8.21 4.32
N VAL A 165 -28.14 8.69 3.70
CA VAL A 165 -28.51 10.11 3.65
C VAL A 165 -29.87 10.31 4.27
N GLY A 166 -30.15 11.52 4.74
CA GLY A 166 -31.45 11.85 5.37
C GLY A 166 -31.31 12.87 6.49
N PHE A 167 -32.39 13.45 6.93
CA PHE A 167 -32.42 14.43 8.02
C PHE A 167 -31.87 13.87 9.35
N PRO A 168 -31.47 14.74 10.30
CA PRO A 168 -31.20 14.33 11.66
C PRO A 168 -32.42 13.60 12.24
N ASN A 169 -32.16 12.64 13.11
CA ASN A 169 -33.17 11.84 13.79
C ASN A 169 -34.09 11.00 12.87
N ALA A 170 -33.82 10.95 11.56
CA ALA A 170 -34.52 10.02 10.65
C ALA A 170 -34.18 8.54 10.95
N GLY A 171 -33.15 8.27 11.75
CA GLY A 171 -32.79 6.94 12.21
C GLY A 171 -31.65 6.30 11.44
N LYS A 172 -30.81 7.07 10.74
CA LYS A 172 -29.64 6.58 9.99
C LYS A 172 -28.67 5.77 10.84
N SER A 173 -28.22 6.33 11.95
CA SER A 173 -27.27 5.67 12.87
C SER A 173 -27.89 4.44 13.54
N THR A 174 -29.20 4.46 13.79
CA THR A 174 -29.96 3.30 14.30
C THR A 174 -30.02 2.20 13.25
N LEU A 175 -30.30 2.55 11.99
CA LEU A 175 -30.30 1.61 10.87
C LEU A 175 -28.94 0.97 10.71
N LEU A 176 -27.88 1.78 10.70
CA LEU A 176 -26.51 1.29 10.62
C LEU A 176 -26.18 0.30 11.75
N ALA A 177 -26.54 0.65 12.99
CA ALA A 177 -26.30 -0.22 14.15
C ALA A 177 -27.12 -1.52 14.09
N SER A 178 -28.33 -1.48 13.54
CA SER A 178 -29.24 -2.63 13.44
C SER A 178 -28.81 -3.63 12.36
N CYS A 179 -28.23 -3.14 11.26
CA CYS A 179 -27.73 -3.95 10.15
C CYS A 179 -26.30 -4.41 10.33
N SER A 180 -25.49 -3.69 11.14
CA SER A 180 -24.08 -4.00 11.31
C SER A 180 -23.88 -5.19 12.25
N ARG A 181 -22.99 -6.13 11.84
CA ARG A 181 -22.62 -7.31 12.65
C ARG A 181 -21.78 -6.95 13.88
N ALA A 182 -21.01 -5.88 13.82
CA ALA A 182 -20.24 -5.33 14.93
C ALA A 182 -20.74 -3.93 15.26
N ARG A 183 -20.50 -3.43 16.47
CA ARG A 183 -20.80 -2.03 16.78
C ARG A 183 -20.16 -1.12 15.74
N PRO A 184 -20.92 -0.19 15.14
CA PRO A 184 -20.34 0.77 14.20
C PRO A 184 -19.12 1.46 14.81
N LYS A 185 -18.07 1.59 14.05
CA LYS A 185 -16.85 2.28 14.48
C LYS A 185 -16.92 3.73 14.02
N ILE A 186 -16.56 4.63 14.92
CA ILE A 186 -16.26 6.02 14.60
C ILE A 186 -14.91 6.02 13.87
N ALA A 187 -14.90 6.37 12.59
CA ALA A 187 -13.68 6.47 11.82
C ALA A 187 -13.10 7.88 11.96
N ASN A 188 -12.02 8.01 12.70
CA ASN A 188 -11.28 9.28 12.81
C ASN A 188 -10.41 9.49 11.57
N TYR A 189 -10.95 10.17 10.58
CA TYR A 189 -10.15 10.62 9.43
C TYR A 189 -9.48 11.95 9.78
N PRO A 190 -8.16 12.10 9.61
CA PRO A 190 -7.42 13.30 10.03
C PRO A 190 -7.81 14.58 9.29
N PHE A 191 -8.67 14.48 8.28
CA PHE A 191 -9.15 15.57 7.44
C PHE A 191 -10.67 15.80 7.54
N THR A 192 -11.39 15.12 8.45
CA THR A 192 -12.83 15.31 8.64
C THR A 192 -13.12 16.08 9.92
N THR A 193 -13.93 17.13 9.81
CA THR A 193 -14.49 17.85 10.97
C THR A 193 -15.62 17.08 11.65
N LEU A 194 -16.29 16.19 10.89
CA LEU A 194 -17.33 15.27 11.36
C LEU A 194 -16.90 13.84 11.06
N THR A 195 -16.89 12.99 12.09
CA THR A 195 -16.47 11.60 12.00
C THR A 195 -17.62 10.71 11.54
N PRO A 196 -17.53 10.05 10.36
CA PRO A 196 -18.59 9.14 9.92
C PRO A 196 -18.64 7.89 10.78
N ASN A 197 -19.84 7.36 10.99
CA ASN A 197 -20.02 6.04 11.55
C ASN A 197 -20.02 5.02 10.41
N LEU A 198 -19.13 4.04 10.48
CA LEU A 198 -19.01 2.98 9.49
C LEU A 198 -19.44 1.64 10.09
N GLY A 199 -20.21 0.86 9.32
CA GLY A 199 -20.61 -0.48 9.70
C GLY A 199 -20.44 -1.46 8.55
N VAL A 200 -19.89 -2.65 8.86
CA VAL A 200 -19.87 -3.76 7.91
C VAL A 200 -21.17 -4.53 8.06
N VAL A 201 -21.95 -4.58 6.99
CA VAL A 201 -23.18 -5.33 6.88
C VAL A 201 -22.90 -6.65 6.18
N GLU A 202 -23.33 -7.76 6.79
CA GLU A 202 -23.26 -9.08 6.20
C GLU A 202 -24.66 -9.64 6.05
N HIS A 203 -25.06 -9.95 4.81
CA HIS A 203 -26.36 -10.47 4.50
C HIS A 203 -26.26 -11.56 3.42
N LYS A 204 -26.84 -12.73 3.66
CA LYS A 204 -26.84 -13.90 2.75
C LYS A 204 -25.45 -14.26 2.16
N GLY A 205 -24.42 -14.17 2.99
CA GLY A 205 -23.03 -14.52 2.59
C GLY A 205 -22.31 -13.46 1.77
N LYS A 206 -22.93 -12.31 1.51
CA LYS A 206 -22.27 -11.13 0.92
C LYS A 206 -22.04 -10.07 2.00
N SER A 207 -20.97 -9.31 1.88
CA SER A 207 -20.64 -8.23 2.79
C SER A 207 -20.38 -6.94 2.04
N PHE A 208 -20.79 -5.82 2.62
CA PHE A 208 -20.53 -4.48 2.10
C PHE A 208 -20.39 -3.49 3.26
N VAL A 209 -19.79 -2.33 2.99
CA VAL A 209 -19.60 -1.27 3.98
C VAL A 209 -20.66 -0.20 3.81
N MET A 210 -21.35 0.11 4.90
CA MET A 210 -22.36 1.17 4.96
C MET A 210 -21.84 2.32 5.83
N ALA A 211 -21.98 3.54 5.37
CA ALA A 211 -21.59 4.76 6.09
C ALA A 211 -22.81 5.62 6.43
N ASP A 212 -22.91 6.04 7.68
CA ASP A 212 -23.77 7.16 8.06
C ASP A 212 -23.03 8.45 7.70
N ILE A 213 -23.60 9.23 6.78
CA ILE A 213 -23.06 10.49 6.29
C ILE A 213 -23.64 11.64 7.14
N PRO A 214 -22.95 12.08 8.22
CA PRO A 214 -23.41 13.19 9.02
C PRO A 214 -23.19 14.50 8.27
N GLY A 215 -24.07 15.48 8.47
CA GLY A 215 -23.83 16.87 8.04
C GLY A 215 -24.34 17.26 6.66
N LEU A 216 -25.15 16.43 5.98
CA LEU A 216 -26.01 16.89 4.90
C LEU A 216 -27.22 17.59 5.53
N ILE A 217 -27.08 18.81 6.02
CA ILE A 217 -28.11 19.62 6.64
C ILE A 217 -27.85 21.08 6.29
N GLU A 218 -28.95 21.86 6.23
CA GLU A 218 -29.02 23.29 5.95
C GLU A 218 -27.71 24.05 6.08
N GLY A 219 -27.11 24.41 4.93
CA GLY A 219 -25.87 25.20 4.88
C GLY A 219 -24.58 24.46 4.53
N ALA A 220 -24.60 23.15 4.26
CA ALA A 220 -23.40 22.39 3.87
C ALA A 220 -22.73 22.99 2.61
N HIS A 221 -23.49 23.55 1.70
CA HIS A 221 -23.01 24.26 0.51
C HIS A 221 -22.30 25.60 0.81
N ARG A 222 -22.43 26.16 2.02
CA ARG A 222 -21.78 27.42 2.43
C ARG A 222 -20.39 27.25 3.02
N GLY A 223 -19.86 26.02 3.07
CA GLY A 223 -18.48 25.79 3.51
C GLY A 223 -18.25 25.80 5.03
N GLU A 224 -19.29 25.91 5.84
CA GLU A 224 -19.14 26.04 7.30
C GLU A 224 -19.05 24.72 8.08
N GLY A 225 -18.84 23.53 7.44
CA GLY A 225 -18.86 22.32 8.22
C GLY A 225 -18.17 21.07 7.66
N LEU A 226 -18.02 20.95 6.37
CA LEU A 226 -17.47 19.74 5.76
C LEU A 226 -16.27 20.08 4.90
N GLY A 227 -15.08 19.60 5.28
CA GLY A 227 -13.89 19.77 4.48
C GLY A 227 -14.02 19.06 3.12
N HIS A 228 -13.47 19.68 2.04
CA HIS A 228 -13.44 19.12 0.68
C HIS A 228 -12.91 17.67 0.61
N ASP A 229 -12.13 17.25 1.58
CA ASP A 229 -11.55 15.90 1.62
C ASP A 229 -12.53 14.82 2.12
N PHE A 230 -13.50 15.17 2.98
CA PHE A 230 -14.59 14.27 3.39
C PHE A 230 -15.48 13.90 2.20
N LEU A 231 -15.65 14.82 1.29
CA LEU A 231 -16.49 14.71 0.11
C LEU A 231 -15.93 13.74 -0.92
N ARG A 232 -14.60 13.68 -1.07
CA ARG A 232 -13.95 12.66 -1.91
C ARG A 232 -14.25 11.23 -1.46
N HIS A 233 -14.64 11.01 -0.20
CA HIS A 233 -14.97 9.68 0.31
C HIS A 233 -16.43 9.31 0.02
N ILE A 234 -17.32 10.30 -0.03
CA ILE A 234 -18.70 10.11 -0.47
C ILE A 234 -18.76 9.89 -1.98
N GLU A 235 -17.94 10.56 -2.75
CA GLU A 235 -17.82 10.38 -4.20
C GLU A 235 -17.54 8.92 -4.62
N ARG A 236 -17.10 8.09 -3.70
CA ARG A 236 -16.78 6.68 -3.95
C ARG A 236 -17.86 5.71 -3.49
N THR A 237 -18.97 6.19 -2.91
CA THR A 237 -20.12 5.34 -2.64
C THR A 237 -20.75 4.90 -3.95
N LYS A 238 -21.13 3.63 -4.02
CA LYS A 238 -21.71 3.02 -5.22
C LYS A 238 -23.20 3.25 -5.32
N MET A 239 -23.88 3.47 -4.18
CA MET A 239 -25.30 3.77 -4.07
C MET A 239 -25.63 4.50 -2.79
N LEU A 240 -26.84 5.09 -2.75
CA LEU A 240 -27.37 5.79 -1.58
C LEU A 240 -28.62 5.08 -1.06
N ILE A 241 -28.77 5.05 0.27
CA ILE A 241 -30.02 4.74 0.95
C ILE A 241 -30.52 6.02 1.62
N HIS A 242 -31.62 6.56 1.12
CA HIS A 242 -32.25 7.74 1.70
C HIS A 242 -33.19 7.31 2.82
N VAL A 243 -32.84 7.61 4.05
CA VAL A 243 -33.65 7.26 5.25
C VAL A 243 -34.55 8.42 5.57
N VAL A 244 -35.88 8.18 5.51
CA VAL A 244 -36.91 9.19 5.78
C VAL A 244 -37.75 8.76 6.97
N ASP A 245 -37.99 9.67 7.91
CA ASP A 245 -38.94 9.49 9.01
C ASP A 245 -40.38 9.72 8.54
N VAL A 246 -41.09 8.64 8.21
CA VAL A 246 -42.46 8.72 7.68
C VAL A 246 -43.47 9.09 8.78
N SER A 247 -43.15 8.88 10.05
CA SER A 247 -44.03 9.26 11.14
C SER A 247 -44.22 10.78 11.26
N GLY A 248 -43.22 11.54 10.80
CA GLY A 248 -43.20 12.99 10.97
C GLY A 248 -43.11 13.39 12.45
N SER A 249 -42.39 12.59 13.26
CA SER A 249 -42.26 12.80 14.71
C SER A 249 -41.70 14.17 15.10
N GLU A 250 -41.03 14.86 14.17
CA GLU A 250 -40.49 16.21 14.37
C GLU A 250 -41.33 17.32 13.72
N GLY A 251 -42.59 17.00 13.33
CA GLY A 251 -43.55 17.97 12.78
C GLY A 251 -43.26 18.36 11.30
N ARG A 252 -42.41 17.58 10.58
CA ARG A 252 -42.08 17.81 9.17
C ARG A 252 -42.88 16.87 8.26
N ASP A 253 -43.11 17.30 7.02
CA ASP A 253 -43.68 16.44 5.98
C ASP A 253 -42.60 15.53 5.39
N PRO A 254 -42.79 14.19 5.37
CA PRO A 254 -41.80 13.26 4.85
C PRO A 254 -41.43 13.48 3.37
N VAL A 255 -42.39 13.97 2.56
CA VAL A 255 -42.14 14.22 1.13
C VAL A 255 -41.25 15.45 0.96
N GLU A 256 -41.50 16.52 1.72
CA GLU A 256 -40.67 17.71 1.72
C GLU A 256 -39.23 17.42 2.21
N ASP A 257 -39.11 16.59 3.25
CA ASP A 257 -37.81 16.16 3.76
C ASP A 257 -37.01 15.40 2.69
N PHE A 258 -37.65 14.52 1.94
CA PHE A 258 -37.03 13.81 0.81
C PHE A 258 -36.58 14.78 -0.28
N GLU A 259 -37.39 15.75 -0.66
CA GLU A 259 -37.06 16.72 -1.72
C GLU A 259 -35.88 17.62 -1.31
N LYS A 260 -35.87 18.14 -0.10
CA LYS A 260 -34.81 18.99 0.42
C LYS A 260 -33.45 18.30 0.42
N ILE A 261 -33.39 17.06 0.88
CA ILE A 261 -32.14 16.29 0.88
C ILE A 261 -31.64 16.03 -0.54
N ASN A 262 -32.52 15.70 -1.49
CA ASN A 262 -32.10 15.50 -2.89
C ASN A 262 -31.64 16.82 -3.54
N GLU A 263 -32.23 17.95 -3.17
CA GLU A 263 -31.76 19.25 -3.64
C GLU A 263 -30.38 19.59 -3.04
N GLU A 264 -30.15 19.33 -1.75
CA GLU A 264 -28.86 19.50 -1.13
C GLU A 264 -27.79 18.60 -1.75
N LEU A 265 -28.09 17.32 -2.02
CA LEU A 265 -27.20 16.41 -2.74
C LEU A 265 -26.82 16.97 -4.11
N ARG A 266 -27.76 17.55 -4.85
CA ARG A 266 -27.52 18.16 -6.16
C ARG A 266 -26.65 19.41 -6.06
N LEU A 267 -26.93 20.29 -5.09
CA LEU A 267 -26.14 21.50 -4.87
C LEU A 267 -24.71 21.20 -4.43
N TYR A 268 -24.54 20.03 -3.83
CA TYR A 268 -23.29 19.56 -3.31
C TYR A 268 -22.39 18.90 -4.40
N ASP A 269 -22.89 17.88 -5.07
CA ASP A 269 -22.25 17.21 -6.20
C ASP A 269 -23.32 16.55 -7.08
N GLU A 270 -23.42 16.99 -8.34
CA GLU A 270 -24.36 16.43 -9.31
C GLU A 270 -24.18 14.92 -9.52
N ARG A 271 -22.97 14.37 -9.31
CA ARG A 271 -22.69 12.93 -9.41
C ARG A 271 -23.47 12.11 -8.37
N LEU A 272 -23.67 12.65 -7.16
CA LEU A 272 -24.40 11.93 -6.08
C LEU A 272 -25.85 11.68 -6.43
N VAL A 273 -26.47 12.59 -7.18
CA VAL A 273 -27.87 12.42 -7.64
C VAL A 273 -27.98 11.38 -8.75
N THR A 274 -26.89 11.11 -9.47
CA THR A 274 -26.86 10.08 -10.52
C THR A 274 -26.61 8.67 -9.98
N LEU A 275 -26.20 8.54 -8.71
CA LEU A 275 -26.03 7.23 -8.08
C LEU A 275 -27.37 6.51 -7.94
N PRO A 276 -27.38 5.17 -8.05
CA PRO A 276 -28.55 4.38 -7.67
C PRO A 276 -28.98 4.73 -6.25
N GLN A 277 -30.27 5.03 -6.08
CA GLN A 277 -30.84 5.43 -4.80
C GLN A 277 -32.09 4.63 -4.50
N ILE A 278 -32.22 4.13 -3.26
CA ILE A 278 -33.42 3.55 -2.71
C ILE A 278 -33.85 4.30 -1.48
N VAL A 279 -35.17 4.29 -1.18
CA VAL A 279 -35.73 5.04 -0.05
C VAL A 279 -36.15 4.08 1.05
N ALA A 280 -35.59 4.27 2.24
CA ALA A 280 -35.97 3.56 3.44
C ALA A 280 -36.99 4.40 4.24
N ALA A 281 -38.28 4.04 4.15
CA ALA A 281 -39.36 4.64 4.92
C ALA A 281 -39.30 4.12 6.35
N ASN A 282 -38.63 4.85 7.24
CA ASN A 282 -38.33 4.42 8.61
C ASN A 282 -39.42 4.84 9.61
N LYS A 283 -39.35 4.24 10.80
CA LYS A 283 -40.27 4.39 11.94
C LYS A 283 -41.67 3.84 11.68
N MET A 284 -41.75 2.73 10.92
CA MET A 284 -43.00 2.01 10.66
C MET A 284 -43.57 1.31 11.91
N ASP A 285 -42.83 1.26 13.00
CA ASP A 285 -43.32 0.82 14.31
C ASP A 285 -44.31 1.81 14.94
N LEU A 286 -44.27 3.08 14.52
CA LEU A 286 -45.21 4.11 15.01
C LEU A 286 -46.52 4.11 14.21
N PRO A 287 -47.68 4.30 14.88
CA PRO A 287 -49.00 4.35 14.22
C PRO A 287 -49.05 5.41 13.12
N GLU A 288 -48.52 6.61 13.38
CA GLU A 288 -48.49 7.73 12.46
C GLU A 288 -47.68 7.40 11.18
N GLY A 289 -46.62 6.59 11.33
CA GLY A 289 -45.83 6.10 10.21
C GLY A 289 -46.66 5.23 9.27
N LYS A 290 -47.44 4.30 9.83
CA LYS A 290 -48.33 3.42 9.05
C LYS A 290 -49.43 4.18 8.35
N GLU A 291 -49.97 5.22 8.97
CA GLU A 291 -51.04 6.05 8.40
C GLU A 291 -50.52 6.89 7.20
N LYS A 292 -49.35 7.50 7.33
CA LYS A 292 -48.78 8.37 6.29
C LYS A 292 -48.10 7.61 5.17
N TYR A 293 -47.67 6.38 5.40
CA TYR A 293 -46.87 5.58 4.46
C TYR A 293 -47.51 5.45 3.07
N PRO A 294 -48.81 5.12 2.89
CA PRO A 294 -49.37 4.93 1.56
C PRO A 294 -49.26 6.18 0.67
N ARG A 295 -49.51 7.38 1.25
CA ARG A 295 -49.32 8.65 0.53
C ARG A 295 -47.88 8.89 0.17
N PHE A 296 -46.97 8.67 1.11
CA PHE A 296 -45.52 8.83 0.89
C PHE A 296 -45.00 7.89 -0.20
N GLU A 297 -45.37 6.61 -0.13
CA GLU A 297 -44.98 5.61 -1.12
C GLU A 297 -45.43 5.99 -2.54
N GLU A 298 -46.71 6.42 -2.71
CA GLU A 298 -47.25 6.84 -3.99
C GLU A 298 -46.48 8.03 -4.57
N GLU A 299 -46.20 9.06 -3.77
CA GLU A 299 -45.51 10.26 -4.19
C GLU A 299 -44.04 9.99 -4.55
N ILE A 300 -43.35 9.13 -3.82
CA ILE A 300 -41.92 8.79 -4.10
C ILE A 300 -41.82 7.87 -5.31
N LYS A 301 -42.75 6.91 -5.49
CA LYS A 301 -42.80 6.05 -6.68
C LYS A 301 -43.08 6.85 -7.96
N LYS A 302 -43.91 7.90 -7.93
CA LYS A 302 -44.11 8.82 -9.06
C LYS A 302 -42.82 9.50 -9.49
N ARG A 303 -41.88 9.68 -8.58
CA ARG A 303 -40.55 10.27 -8.85
C ARG A 303 -39.52 9.24 -9.33
N GLY A 304 -39.92 7.95 -9.42
CA GLY A 304 -39.07 6.89 -9.96
C GLY A 304 -38.20 6.17 -8.91
N TYR A 305 -38.42 6.38 -7.63
CA TYR A 305 -37.64 5.72 -6.58
C TYR A 305 -38.40 4.53 -5.98
N GLU A 306 -37.64 3.46 -5.64
CA GLU A 306 -38.20 2.32 -4.89
C GLU A 306 -38.21 2.63 -3.39
N VAL A 307 -39.32 2.31 -2.73
CA VAL A 307 -39.57 2.59 -1.30
C VAL A 307 -39.67 1.30 -0.51
N TYR A 308 -38.96 1.21 0.58
CA TYR A 308 -38.97 0.06 1.49
C TYR A 308 -39.44 0.50 2.88
N PRO A 309 -40.61 -0.01 3.36
CA PRO A 309 -41.04 0.27 4.71
C PRO A 309 -40.21 -0.51 5.72
N ILE A 310 -39.59 0.21 6.66
CA ILE A 310 -38.71 -0.39 7.68
C ILE A 310 -38.99 0.18 9.07
N SER A 311 -38.61 -0.57 10.07
CA SER A 311 -38.32 -0.05 11.41
C SER A 311 -36.90 -0.41 11.80
N ALA A 312 -36.01 0.59 11.84
CA ALA A 312 -34.65 0.41 12.28
C ALA A 312 -34.59 -0.06 13.75
N LEU A 313 -35.57 0.25 14.57
CA LEU A 313 -35.68 -0.12 15.99
C LEU A 313 -36.05 -1.59 16.15
N THR A 314 -37.17 -2.01 15.52
CA THR A 314 -37.68 -3.38 15.62
C THR A 314 -37.07 -4.36 14.65
N LYS A 315 -36.29 -3.87 13.69
CA LYS A 315 -35.66 -4.61 12.58
C LYS A 315 -36.63 -5.15 11.53
N GLU A 316 -37.88 -4.74 11.57
CA GLU A 316 -38.88 -5.11 10.59
C GLU A 316 -38.55 -4.49 9.22
N GLY A 317 -38.70 -5.27 8.13
CA GLY A 317 -38.48 -4.83 6.75
C GLY A 317 -37.00 -4.70 6.34
N LEU A 318 -36.03 -4.90 7.24
CA LEU A 318 -34.58 -4.75 6.91
C LEU A 318 -34.08 -5.77 5.89
N ASP A 319 -34.58 -7.00 5.94
CA ASP A 319 -34.15 -8.05 4.99
C ASP A 319 -34.48 -7.68 3.55
N ALA A 320 -35.65 -7.13 3.28
CA ALA A 320 -36.04 -6.69 1.94
C ALA A 320 -35.18 -5.52 1.44
N LEU A 321 -34.89 -4.55 2.31
CA LEU A 321 -33.98 -3.44 2.00
C LEU A 321 -32.57 -3.93 1.69
N LEU A 322 -32.04 -4.87 2.48
CA LEU A 322 -30.69 -5.41 2.28
C LEU A 322 -30.60 -6.30 1.03
N ASP A 323 -31.63 -7.09 0.74
CA ASP A 323 -31.69 -7.89 -0.49
C ASP A 323 -31.59 -6.99 -1.74
N LYS A 324 -32.37 -5.89 -1.76
CA LYS A 324 -32.32 -4.94 -2.88
C LYS A 324 -30.99 -4.20 -2.94
N THR A 325 -30.43 -3.83 -1.81
CA THR A 325 -29.10 -3.21 -1.74
C THR A 325 -28.04 -4.11 -2.39
N ILE A 326 -28.04 -5.40 -2.06
CA ILE A 326 -27.11 -6.38 -2.64
C ILE A 326 -27.36 -6.60 -4.14
N GLU A 327 -28.62 -6.60 -4.57
CA GLU A 327 -28.98 -6.70 -5.98
C GLU A 327 -28.38 -5.53 -6.77
N ILE A 328 -28.58 -4.30 -6.31
CA ILE A 328 -28.05 -3.09 -6.93
C ILE A 328 -26.51 -3.12 -6.94
N LEU A 329 -25.88 -3.37 -5.81
CA LEU A 329 -24.40 -3.44 -5.73
C LEU A 329 -23.82 -4.50 -6.66
N SER A 330 -24.55 -5.61 -6.88
CA SER A 330 -24.12 -6.68 -7.79
C SER A 330 -24.35 -6.35 -9.26
N SER A 331 -25.29 -5.45 -9.57
CA SER A 331 -25.60 -5.00 -10.94
C SER A 331 -24.70 -3.88 -11.43
N ILE A 332 -24.06 -3.15 -10.50
CA ILE A 332 -23.12 -2.10 -10.86
C ILE A 332 -21.88 -2.78 -11.48
N PRO A 333 -21.58 -2.51 -12.77
CA PRO A 333 -20.41 -3.10 -13.39
C PRO A 333 -19.17 -2.73 -12.56
N ALA A 334 -18.32 -3.70 -12.23
CA ALA A 334 -16.98 -3.37 -11.80
C ALA A 334 -16.41 -2.44 -12.87
N GLU A 335 -15.94 -1.25 -12.47
CA GLU A 335 -15.34 -0.31 -13.42
C GLU A 335 -14.41 -1.09 -14.34
N LYS A 336 -14.72 -1.10 -15.63
CA LYS A 336 -13.82 -1.67 -16.63
C LYS A 336 -12.55 -0.86 -16.54
N ILE A 337 -11.51 -1.48 -16.02
CA ILE A 337 -10.18 -0.89 -15.98
C ILE A 337 -9.71 -0.82 -17.43
N GLU A 338 -10.03 0.27 -18.13
CA GLU A 338 -9.54 0.53 -19.49
C GLU A 338 -8.06 0.95 -19.50
N GLU A 339 -7.51 1.29 -18.36
CA GLU A 339 -6.09 1.59 -18.21
C GLU A 339 -5.44 0.57 -17.27
N VAL A 340 -4.32 0.01 -17.69
CA VAL A 340 -3.44 -0.79 -16.80
C VAL A 340 -3.07 0.12 -15.63
N PRO A 341 -3.44 -0.22 -14.39
CA PRO A 341 -3.18 0.68 -13.28
C PRO A 341 -1.68 0.96 -13.17
N GLU A 342 -1.35 2.23 -13.05
CA GLU A 342 0.03 2.70 -12.91
C GLU A 342 0.72 1.97 -11.76
N VAL A 343 1.92 1.43 -12.02
CA VAL A 343 2.72 0.75 -11.00
C VAL A 343 3.45 1.81 -10.18
N ILE A 344 3.08 1.95 -8.93
CA ILE A 344 3.78 2.83 -7.98
C ILE A 344 5.12 2.16 -7.64
N VAL A 345 6.23 2.86 -7.84
CA VAL A 345 7.56 2.38 -7.41
C VAL A 345 8.04 3.28 -6.29
N TYR A 346 8.13 2.72 -5.08
CA TYR A 346 8.71 3.44 -3.95
C TYR A 346 10.23 3.44 -4.07
N ASN A 347 10.79 4.64 -4.15
CA ASN A 347 12.21 4.86 -4.03
C ASN A 347 12.43 5.56 -2.69
N PRO A 348 12.86 4.82 -1.65
CA PRO A 348 13.15 5.46 -0.38
C PRO A 348 14.21 6.55 -0.56
N PRO A 349 14.14 7.64 0.20
CA PRO A 349 15.16 8.67 0.16
C PRO A 349 16.54 8.01 0.28
N GLU A 350 17.44 8.40 -0.61
CA GLU A 350 18.82 7.92 -0.52
C GLU A 350 19.38 8.42 0.80
N GLU A 351 19.79 7.48 1.65
CA GLU A 351 20.60 7.84 2.82
C GLU A 351 21.82 8.59 2.29
N GLU A 352 22.04 9.81 2.74
CA GLU A 352 23.23 10.59 2.38
C GLU A 352 24.44 9.71 2.62
N GLU A 353 25.17 9.42 1.53
CA GLU A 353 26.41 8.62 1.64
C GLU A 353 27.45 9.42 2.41
N THR A 354 27.59 9.09 3.67
CA THR A 354 28.63 9.71 4.51
C THR A 354 29.98 9.11 4.21
N LEU A 355 30.98 9.99 4.07
CA LEU A 355 32.38 9.62 3.99
C LEU A 355 33.14 10.45 5.04
N GLU A 356 33.63 9.79 6.06
CA GLU A 356 34.47 10.37 7.08
C GLU A 356 35.90 9.91 6.87
N VAL A 357 36.82 10.86 6.82
CA VAL A 357 38.25 10.60 6.68
C VAL A 357 38.99 11.20 7.85
N GLU A 358 39.58 10.35 8.68
CA GLU A 358 40.45 10.71 9.80
C GLU A 358 41.91 10.45 9.41
N VAL A 359 42.80 11.45 9.55
CA VAL A 359 44.22 11.34 9.17
C VAL A 359 45.06 11.26 10.41
N LYS A 360 45.92 10.21 10.50
CA LYS A 360 46.90 10.01 11.57
C LYS A 360 48.24 9.71 10.95
N GLY A 361 49.14 10.70 10.89
CA GLY A 361 50.43 10.58 10.19
C GLY A 361 50.21 10.31 8.71
N ASN A 362 50.72 9.19 8.21
CA ASN A 362 50.58 8.75 6.81
C ASN A 362 49.42 7.77 6.60
N THR A 363 48.58 7.54 7.64
CA THR A 363 47.45 6.60 7.56
C THR A 363 46.12 7.36 7.50
N TYR A 364 45.31 7.05 6.49
CA TYR A 364 43.99 7.61 6.25
C TYR A 364 42.92 6.59 6.63
N TYR A 365 42.20 6.85 7.73
CA TYR A 365 41.14 5.99 8.22
C TYR A 365 39.81 6.36 7.54
N LEU A 366 39.23 5.42 6.79
CA LEU A 366 37.95 5.61 6.09
C LEU A 366 36.79 5.01 6.87
N LYS A 367 35.77 5.83 7.11
CA LYS A 367 34.51 5.44 7.77
C LYS A 367 33.31 6.01 7.02
N GLY A 368 32.12 5.50 7.32
CA GLY A 368 30.87 6.00 6.80
C GLY A 368 30.14 5.03 5.87
N SER A 369 28.88 5.36 5.61
CA SER A 369 27.96 4.49 4.87
C SER A 369 28.41 4.14 3.46
N LYS A 370 29.15 5.06 2.81
CA LYS A 370 29.74 4.86 1.48
C LYS A 370 30.76 3.72 1.47
N ILE A 371 31.63 3.71 2.47
CA ILE A 371 32.66 2.67 2.63
C ILE A 371 32.02 1.34 2.99
N ASP A 372 31.04 1.35 3.90
CA ASP A 372 30.34 0.14 4.30
C ASP A 372 29.60 -0.53 3.12
N LYS A 373 29.02 0.25 2.22
CA LYS A 373 28.41 -0.28 0.97
C LYS A 373 29.43 -0.97 0.08
N LEU A 374 30.61 -0.39 -0.08
CA LEU A 374 31.68 -0.98 -0.89
C LEU A 374 32.22 -2.27 -0.26
N LEU A 375 32.42 -2.29 1.06
CA LEU A 375 32.89 -3.47 1.80
C LEU A 375 31.90 -4.64 1.75
N LYS A 376 30.60 -4.38 1.77
CA LYS A 376 29.57 -5.44 1.69
C LYS A 376 29.62 -6.21 0.36
N ARG A 377 30.17 -5.63 -0.69
CA ARG A 377 30.24 -6.24 -2.03
C ARG A 377 31.47 -7.11 -2.25
N ILE A 378 32.47 -7.04 -1.36
CA ILE A 378 33.80 -7.67 -1.58
C ILE A 378 34.26 -8.33 -0.29
N ASN A 379 34.79 -9.54 -0.42
CA ASN A 379 35.55 -10.19 0.65
C ASN A 379 37.00 -9.83 0.54
N LEU A 380 37.56 -9.01 1.44
CA LEU A 380 38.94 -8.50 1.41
C LEU A 380 39.98 -9.52 1.89
N GLN A 381 39.74 -10.81 1.74
CA GLN A 381 40.66 -11.85 2.25
C GLN A 381 41.84 -12.19 1.33
N ASP A 382 41.88 -11.65 0.11
CA ASP A 382 42.94 -11.94 -0.85
C ASP A 382 43.41 -10.65 -1.58
N GLU A 383 44.66 -10.70 -2.11
CA GLU A 383 45.30 -9.58 -2.79
C GLU A 383 44.55 -9.11 -4.05
N HIS A 384 43.88 -10.00 -4.76
CA HIS A 384 43.10 -9.63 -5.95
C HIS A 384 41.82 -8.87 -5.58
N SER A 385 41.19 -9.23 -4.47
CA SER A 385 40.05 -8.52 -3.93
C SER A 385 40.40 -7.12 -3.45
N LEU A 386 41.58 -6.95 -2.85
CA LEU A 386 42.10 -5.63 -2.44
C LEU A 386 42.32 -4.72 -3.67
N ARG A 387 42.95 -5.21 -4.73
CA ARG A 387 43.13 -4.44 -5.99
C ARG A 387 41.79 -4.03 -6.61
N TYR A 388 40.77 -4.90 -6.54
CA TYR A 388 39.44 -4.54 -7.01
C TYR A 388 38.82 -3.49 -6.11
N PHE A 389 38.99 -3.59 -4.80
CA PHE A 389 38.50 -2.57 -3.85
C PHE A 389 39.15 -1.19 -4.13
N GLU A 390 40.43 -1.11 -4.44
CA GLU A 390 41.07 0.13 -4.88
C GLU A 390 40.40 0.73 -6.12
N ILE A 391 40.07 -0.11 -7.12
CA ILE A 391 39.36 0.33 -8.33
C ILE A 391 37.98 0.91 -7.95
N LEU A 392 37.28 0.31 -7.00
CA LEU A 392 35.98 0.81 -6.53
C LEU A 392 36.15 2.13 -5.76
N LEU A 393 37.16 2.27 -4.91
CA LEU A 393 37.47 3.54 -4.22
C LEU A 393 37.73 4.67 -5.22
N ARG A 394 38.43 4.39 -6.32
CA ARG A 394 38.62 5.37 -7.41
C ARG A 394 37.30 5.71 -8.09
N LYS A 395 36.53 4.71 -8.53
CA LYS A 395 35.25 4.92 -9.24
C LYS A 395 34.20 5.63 -8.41
N SER A 396 34.21 5.46 -7.09
CA SER A 396 33.27 6.12 -6.17
C SER A 396 33.70 7.54 -5.78
N GLY A 397 34.83 8.06 -6.28
CA GLY A 397 35.31 9.39 -5.93
C GLY A 397 35.95 9.49 -4.53
N VAL A 398 36.15 8.37 -3.84
CA VAL A 398 36.76 8.35 -2.49
C VAL A 398 38.23 8.76 -2.58
N ILE A 399 38.96 8.29 -3.61
CA ILE A 399 40.35 8.65 -3.81
C ILE A 399 40.49 10.16 -4.09
N ASP A 400 39.58 10.76 -4.83
CA ASP A 400 39.58 12.19 -5.10
C ASP A 400 39.39 13.00 -3.80
N ALA A 401 38.46 12.59 -2.96
CA ALA A 401 38.23 13.19 -1.65
C ALA A 401 39.44 13.02 -0.69
N LEU A 402 40.21 11.92 -0.82
CA LEU A 402 41.46 11.72 -0.09
C LEU A 402 42.55 12.67 -0.59
N LYS A 403 42.67 12.83 -1.93
CA LYS A 403 43.66 13.74 -2.55
C LYS A 403 43.44 15.19 -2.10
N GLU A 404 42.17 15.63 -1.93
CA GLU A 404 41.86 16.94 -1.37
C GLU A 404 42.39 17.12 0.06
N LYS A 405 42.52 16.03 0.84
CA LYS A 405 43.11 16.01 2.19
C LYS A 405 44.62 15.76 2.22
N GLY A 406 45.28 15.78 1.06
CA GLY A 406 46.74 15.67 0.94
C GLY A 406 47.27 14.26 0.76
N PHE A 407 46.41 13.28 0.45
CA PHE A 407 46.79 11.89 0.18
C PHE A 407 47.69 11.74 -1.04
N LYS A 408 48.74 10.93 -0.91
CA LYS A 408 49.75 10.70 -1.93
C LYS A 408 50.01 9.21 -2.15
N SER A 409 50.66 8.90 -3.26
CA SER A 409 51.18 7.54 -3.54
C SER A 409 52.18 7.12 -2.46
N GLY A 410 51.99 5.95 -1.89
CA GLY A 410 52.74 5.42 -0.75
C GLY A 410 52.12 5.68 0.63
N ASP A 411 51.02 6.43 0.70
CA ASP A 411 50.26 6.56 1.94
C ASP A 411 49.41 5.31 2.20
N VAL A 412 49.08 5.09 3.48
CA VAL A 412 48.31 3.93 3.93
C VAL A 412 46.84 4.27 4.05
N ILE A 413 45.98 3.43 3.48
CA ILE A 413 44.55 3.46 3.69
C ILE A 413 44.17 2.39 4.70
N ASN A 414 43.47 2.80 5.76
CA ASN A 414 42.89 1.90 6.73
C ASN A 414 41.33 1.91 6.61
N VAL A 415 40.78 0.72 6.43
CA VAL A 415 39.35 0.50 6.35
C VAL A 415 38.98 -0.62 7.31
N ARG A 416 38.41 -0.28 8.46
CA ARG A 416 38.15 -1.21 9.58
C ARG A 416 39.43 -1.91 10.06
N ASP A 417 39.52 -3.23 9.81
CA ASP A 417 40.64 -4.07 10.22
C ASP A 417 41.70 -4.28 9.08
N PHE A 418 41.50 -3.63 7.94
CA PHE A 418 42.38 -3.80 6.77
C PHE A 418 43.17 -2.53 6.54
N GLU A 419 44.51 -2.74 6.36
CA GLU A 419 45.46 -1.69 5.98
C GLU A 419 46.16 -2.09 4.69
N PHE A 420 46.27 -1.14 3.77
CA PHE A 420 46.99 -1.34 2.54
C PHE A 420 47.64 -0.02 2.06
N GLU A 421 48.80 -0.14 1.46
CA GLU A 421 49.49 0.98 0.82
C GLU A 421 48.88 1.24 -0.56
N TYR A 422 48.66 2.50 -0.87
CA TYR A 422 48.12 2.89 -2.15
C TYR A 422 49.23 3.36 -3.08
N TYR A 423 49.26 2.75 -4.26
CA TYR A 423 50.17 3.16 -5.35
C TYR A 423 49.35 3.57 -6.57
N GLU A 424 49.73 4.72 -7.17
CA GLU A 424 49.03 5.27 -8.34
C GLU A 424 49.35 4.49 -9.63
#